data_7155c3ad0f0c6d9a7d48f093a66efdd8
#
_entry.id   7155c3ad0f0c6d9a7d48f093a66efdd8
#
_cell.length_a   1.000
_cell.length_b   1.000
_cell.length_c   1.000
_cell.angle_alpha   90.00
_cell.angle_beta   90.00
_cell.angle_gamma   90.00
#
_symmetry.space_group_name_H-M   'P 1'
#
loop_
_entity.id
_entity.type
_entity.pdbx_description
1 polymer ?
#
loop_
_entity_poly.entity_id
_entity_poly.type
_entity_poly.pdbx_seq_one_letter_code
_entity_poly.pdbx_strand_id
1 'polypeptide(L)'
;KYEAEFQKLQEELQKLYTDFQAIQNDANTPESIKERRMQEIQDRAAKVDQFRQTASQDLQRQHEQLMAPIEQKLRDAIKAVGQEGGFTFVFPSDPGLILYQGNDVTDVTPLVKAKLGIK
;
A
#
# COMPACT_ATOMS: atom_id res chain seq x y z
N LYS A 1 -6.58 -7.30 -8.10
CA LYS A 1 -8.01 -7.05 -7.89
C LYS A 1 -8.35 -5.56 -8.05
N TYR A 2 -7.76 -4.68 -7.23
CA TYR A 2 -8.03 -3.24 -7.32
C TYR A 2 -7.52 -2.62 -8.62
N GLU A 3 -6.40 -3.10 -9.11
CA GLU A 3 -5.81 -2.58 -10.35
C GLU A 3 -6.74 -2.77 -11.56
N ALA A 4 -7.34 -3.96 -11.67
CA ALA A 4 -8.27 -4.25 -12.75
C ALA A 4 -9.53 -3.38 -12.67
N GLU A 5 -10.09 -3.20 -11.48
CA GLU A 5 -11.24 -2.34 -11.26
C GLU A 5 -10.92 -0.88 -11.55
N PHE A 6 -9.74 -0.42 -11.11
CA PHE A 6 -9.29 0.95 -11.35
C PHE A 6 -9.14 1.22 -12.85
N GLN A 7 -8.50 0.28 -13.56
CA GLN A 7 -8.34 0.40 -15.00
C GLN A 7 -9.69 0.48 -15.72
N LYS A 8 -10.65 -0.35 -15.32
CA LYS A 8 -11.99 -0.33 -15.87
C LYS A 8 -12.67 1.03 -15.67
N LEU A 9 -12.56 1.58 -14.47
CA LEU A 9 -13.12 2.90 -14.15
C LEU A 9 -12.49 4.01 -14.99
N GLN A 10 -11.17 3.94 -15.18
CA GLN A 10 -10.47 4.91 -16.03
C GLN A 10 -10.91 4.81 -17.50
N GLU A 11 -11.10 3.59 -18.01
CA GLU A 11 -11.57 3.36 -19.37
C GLU A 11 -12.98 3.91 -19.57
N GLU A 12 -13.86 3.68 -18.59
CA GLU A 12 -15.23 4.23 -18.63
C GLU A 12 -15.21 5.76 -18.62
N LEU A 13 -14.35 6.36 -17.81
CA LEU A 13 -14.21 7.82 -17.76
C LEU A 13 -13.68 8.36 -19.09
N GLN A 14 -12.68 7.71 -19.66
CA GLN A 14 -12.11 8.10 -20.95
C GLN A 14 -13.17 8.05 -22.05
N LYS A 15 -14.01 7.03 -22.03
CA LYS A 15 -15.10 6.88 -23.00
C LYS A 15 -16.11 8.04 -22.88
N LEU A 16 -16.45 8.42 -21.65
CA LEU A 16 -17.35 9.55 -21.40
C LEU A 16 -16.76 10.86 -21.93
N TYR A 17 -15.47 11.09 -21.75
CA TYR A 17 -14.78 12.24 -22.30
C TYR A 17 -14.83 12.24 -23.83
N THR A 18 -14.54 11.11 -24.45
CA THR A 18 -14.54 10.99 -25.91
C THR A 18 -15.93 11.26 -26.46
N ASP A 19 -16.97 10.68 -25.85
CA ASP A 19 -18.36 10.90 -26.25
C ASP A 19 -18.76 12.36 -26.09
N PHE A 20 -18.32 13.01 -25.01
CA PHE A 20 -18.59 14.44 -24.79
C PHE A 20 -17.91 15.32 -25.85
N GLN A 21 -16.64 15.02 -26.16
CA GLN A 21 -15.92 15.76 -27.18
C GLN A 21 -16.63 15.71 -28.56
N ALA A 22 -17.24 14.58 -28.85
CA ALA A 22 -17.98 14.40 -30.10
C ALA A 22 -19.18 15.30 -30.20
N ILE A 23 -19.83 15.69 -29.08
CA ILE A 23 -21.03 16.52 -29.07
C ILE A 23 -20.77 17.94 -28.61
N GLN A 24 -19.60 18.27 -28.10
CA GLN A 24 -19.30 19.56 -27.48
C GLN A 24 -19.56 20.74 -28.43
N ASN A 25 -19.15 20.58 -29.66
CA ASN A 25 -19.29 21.64 -30.71
C ASN A 25 -20.38 21.34 -31.69
N ASP A 26 -21.25 20.36 -31.42
CA ASP A 26 -22.37 20.00 -32.31
C ASP A 26 -23.55 20.92 -32.03
N ALA A 27 -23.88 21.75 -33.03
CA ALA A 27 -24.99 22.68 -32.94
C ALA A 27 -26.36 21.97 -32.84
N ASN A 28 -26.45 20.73 -33.27
CA ASN A 28 -27.70 19.96 -33.25
C ASN A 28 -27.95 19.28 -31.90
N THR A 29 -26.93 19.22 -31.01
CA THR A 29 -27.07 18.64 -29.67
C THR A 29 -27.57 19.72 -28.70
N PRO A 30 -28.71 19.51 -28.02
CA PRO A 30 -29.21 20.48 -27.04
C PRO A 30 -28.23 20.71 -25.89
N GLU A 31 -28.19 21.94 -25.39
CA GLU A 31 -27.33 22.29 -24.25
C GLU A 31 -27.62 21.46 -23.01
N SER A 32 -28.88 21.11 -22.75
CA SER A 32 -29.26 20.27 -21.60
C SER A 32 -28.60 18.90 -21.65
N ILE A 33 -28.40 18.34 -22.85
CA ILE A 33 -27.71 17.06 -23.01
C ILE A 33 -26.21 17.22 -22.75
N LYS A 34 -25.61 18.30 -23.25
CA LYS A 34 -24.20 18.60 -23.01
C LYS A 34 -23.93 18.78 -21.52
N GLU A 35 -24.79 19.51 -20.82
CA GLU A 35 -24.68 19.69 -19.37
C GLU A 35 -24.80 18.37 -18.60
N ARG A 36 -25.74 17.52 -19.00
CA ARG A 36 -25.92 16.20 -18.40
C ARG A 36 -24.66 15.33 -18.59
N ARG A 37 -24.09 15.35 -19.81
CA ARG A 37 -22.88 14.59 -20.09
C ARG A 37 -21.70 15.09 -19.26
N MET A 38 -21.57 16.41 -19.11
CA MET A 38 -20.53 16.99 -18.28
C MET A 38 -20.71 16.57 -16.81
N GLN A 39 -21.95 16.58 -16.32
CA GLN A 39 -22.25 16.14 -14.97
C GLN A 39 -21.91 14.66 -14.75
N GLU A 40 -22.21 13.82 -15.74
CA GLU A 40 -21.84 12.39 -15.69
C GLU A 40 -20.32 12.22 -15.61
N ILE A 41 -19.55 13.02 -16.34
CA ILE A 41 -18.09 12.99 -16.29
C ILE A 41 -17.59 13.38 -14.89
N GLN A 42 -18.13 14.47 -14.32
CA GLN A 42 -17.74 14.93 -13.00
C GLN A 42 -18.06 13.88 -11.92
N ASP A 43 -19.24 13.28 -12.00
CA ASP A 43 -19.67 12.24 -11.06
C ASP A 43 -18.79 11.00 -11.16
N ARG A 44 -18.43 10.61 -12.37
CA ARG A 44 -17.58 9.44 -12.60
C ARG A 44 -16.14 9.71 -12.14
N ALA A 45 -15.63 10.93 -12.38
CA ALA A 45 -14.31 11.33 -11.90
C ALA A 45 -14.24 11.30 -10.37
N ALA A 46 -15.30 11.77 -9.71
CA ALA A 46 -15.39 11.72 -8.25
C ALA A 46 -15.39 10.29 -7.74
N LYS A 47 -16.07 9.37 -8.43
CA LYS A 47 -16.09 7.95 -8.07
C LYS A 47 -14.70 7.31 -8.23
N VAL A 48 -13.96 7.68 -9.26
CA VAL A 48 -12.59 7.20 -9.46
C VAL A 48 -11.70 7.64 -8.29
N ASP A 49 -11.78 8.89 -7.89
CA ASP A 49 -11.01 9.40 -6.75
C ASP A 49 -11.40 8.70 -5.45
N GLN A 50 -12.69 8.53 -5.21
CA GLN A 50 -13.18 7.83 -4.02
C GLN A 50 -12.70 6.38 -3.99
N PHE A 51 -12.74 5.70 -5.13
CA PHE A 51 -12.24 4.33 -5.25
C PHE A 51 -10.76 4.27 -4.92
N ARG A 52 -9.96 5.22 -5.45
CA ARG A 52 -8.52 5.29 -5.17
C ARG A 52 -8.25 5.43 -3.68
N GLN A 53 -8.96 6.34 -3.01
CA GLN A 53 -8.80 6.55 -1.57
C GLN A 53 -9.19 5.30 -0.77
N THR A 54 -10.34 4.71 -1.10
CA THR A 54 -10.81 3.50 -0.42
C THR A 54 -9.86 2.33 -0.61
N ALA A 55 -9.36 2.13 -1.83
CA ALA A 55 -8.41 1.07 -2.14
C ALA A 55 -7.09 1.27 -1.40
N SER A 56 -6.60 2.52 -1.34
CA SER A 56 -5.38 2.85 -0.62
C SER A 56 -5.51 2.55 0.87
N GLN A 57 -6.62 2.96 1.48
CA GLN A 57 -6.89 2.70 2.89
C GLN A 57 -7.01 1.21 3.18
N ASP A 58 -7.70 0.48 2.31
CA ASP A 58 -7.88 -0.96 2.47
C ASP A 58 -6.56 -1.72 2.33
N LEU A 59 -5.74 -1.35 1.35
CA LEU A 59 -4.41 -1.95 1.18
C LEU A 59 -3.52 -1.67 2.39
N GLN A 60 -3.57 -0.46 2.93
CA GLN A 60 -2.81 -0.12 4.13
C GLN A 60 -3.27 -0.96 5.33
N ARG A 61 -4.59 -1.11 5.50
CA ARG A 61 -5.15 -1.95 6.57
C ARG A 61 -4.71 -3.40 6.42
N GLN A 62 -4.79 -3.95 5.20
CA GLN A 62 -4.35 -5.32 4.94
C GLN A 62 -2.86 -5.49 5.22
N HIS A 63 -2.05 -4.50 4.84
CA HIS A 63 -0.62 -4.50 5.12
C HIS A 63 -0.35 -4.57 6.62
N GLU A 64 -1.02 -3.74 7.42
CA GLU A 64 -0.88 -3.75 8.87
C GLU A 64 -1.33 -5.08 9.48
N GLN A 65 -2.45 -5.63 9.00
CA GLN A 65 -2.96 -6.91 9.49
C GLN A 65 -2.03 -8.07 9.17
N LEU A 66 -1.36 -8.04 8.03
CA LEU A 66 -0.40 -9.07 7.64
C LEU A 66 0.93 -8.90 8.36
N MET A 67 1.34 -7.65 8.61
CA MET A 67 2.63 -7.37 9.27
C MET A 67 2.60 -7.61 10.77
N ALA A 68 1.47 -7.39 11.44
CA ALA A 68 1.38 -7.54 12.90
C ALA A 68 1.80 -8.94 13.38
N PRO A 69 1.31 -10.07 12.79
CA PRO A 69 1.78 -11.38 13.17
C PRO A 69 3.26 -11.61 12.85
N ILE A 70 3.75 -11.06 11.74
CA ILE A 70 5.16 -11.19 11.34
C ILE A 70 6.06 -10.47 12.36
N GLU A 71 5.70 -9.25 12.75
CA GLU A 71 6.44 -8.48 13.75
C GLU A 71 6.45 -9.21 15.10
N GLN A 72 5.32 -9.79 15.48
CA GLN A 72 5.23 -10.55 16.74
C GLN A 72 6.12 -11.78 16.71
N LYS A 73 6.12 -12.53 15.60
CA LYS A 73 7.01 -13.69 15.44
C LYS A 73 8.47 -13.28 15.51
N LEU A 74 8.80 -12.15 14.88
CA LEU A 74 10.17 -11.63 14.90
C LEU A 74 10.59 -11.27 16.33
N ARG A 75 9.75 -10.57 17.08
CA ARG A 75 10.03 -10.21 18.48
C ARG A 75 10.18 -11.43 19.35
N ASP A 76 9.30 -12.42 19.19
CA ASP A 76 9.38 -13.67 19.96
C ASP A 76 10.66 -14.43 19.65
N ALA A 77 11.08 -14.48 18.38
CA ALA A 77 12.32 -15.14 17.96
C ALA A 77 13.54 -14.43 18.56
N ILE A 78 13.56 -13.09 18.52
CA ILE A 78 14.65 -12.29 19.10
C ILE A 78 14.72 -12.52 20.61
N LYS A 79 13.58 -12.55 21.28
CA LYS A 79 13.52 -12.81 22.72
C LYS A 79 14.06 -14.20 23.06
N ALA A 80 13.67 -15.21 22.30
CA ALA A 80 14.15 -16.58 22.49
C ALA A 80 15.67 -16.68 22.31
N VAL A 81 16.20 -16.04 21.26
CA VAL A 81 17.64 -16.03 21.00
C VAL A 81 18.39 -15.30 22.12
N GLY A 82 17.85 -14.18 22.61
CA GLY A 82 18.45 -13.45 23.71
C GLY A 82 18.51 -14.26 24.98
N GLN A 83 17.44 -14.99 25.30
CA GLN A 83 17.38 -15.85 26.50
C GLN A 83 18.30 -17.04 26.37
N GLU A 84 18.31 -17.74 25.26
CA GLU A 84 19.14 -18.91 25.01
C GLU A 84 20.64 -18.58 25.01
N GLY A 85 21.00 -17.42 24.45
CA GLY A 85 22.39 -16.96 24.38
C GLY A 85 22.88 -16.22 25.60
N GLY A 86 21.99 -15.93 26.56
CA GLY A 86 22.37 -15.19 27.76
C GLY A 86 22.71 -13.72 27.49
N PHE A 87 22.16 -13.14 26.46
CA PHE A 87 22.41 -11.73 26.11
C PHE A 87 21.62 -10.79 27.00
N THR A 88 22.25 -9.68 27.39
CA THR A 88 21.57 -8.63 28.16
C THR A 88 20.64 -7.82 27.29
N PHE A 89 21.10 -7.46 26.08
CA PHE A 89 20.34 -6.68 25.13
C PHE A 89 20.57 -7.22 23.72
N VAL A 90 19.54 -7.10 22.86
CA VAL A 90 19.64 -7.35 21.42
C VAL A 90 19.08 -6.12 20.71
N PHE A 91 19.89 -5.52 19.86
CA PHE A 91 19.54 -4.28 19.13
C PHE A 91 19.51 -4.53 17.62
N PRO A 92 18.64 -3.79 16.89
CA PRO A 92 18.78 -3.75 15.42
C PRO A 92 20.14 -3.14 15.05
N SER A 93 20.81 -3.69 14.05
CA SER A 93 22.08 -3.14 13.55
C SER A 93 21.82 -1.97 12.60
N ASP A 94 21.20 -0.93 13.13
CA ASP A 94 20.88 0.29 12.39
C ASP A 94 21.99 1.32 12.60
N PRO A 95 22.75 1.71 11.57
CA PRO A 95 23.81 2.71 11.71
C PRO A 95 23.33 4.03 12.30
N GLY A 96 22.03 4.36 12.13
CA GLY A 96 21.46 5.56 12.74
C GLY A 96 21.28 5.48 14.24
N LEU A 97 21.14 4.26 14.79
CA LEU A 97 20.95 4.03 16.23
C LEU A 97 22.25 3.65 16.93
N ILE A 98 23.13 2.91 16.25
CA ILE A 98 24.39 2.44 16.84
C ILE A 98 25.52 3.34 16.34
N LEU A 99 26.03 4.17 17.25
CA LEU A 99 27.10 5.12 16.95
C LEU A 99 28.48 4.47 16.96
N TYR A 100 28.66 3.40 17.74
CA TYR A 100 29.92 2.67 17.86
C TYR A 100 29.64 1.19 18.15
N GLN A 101 30.42 0.32 17.54
CA GLN A 101 30.32 -1.12 17.73
C GLN A 101 31.73 -1.70 17.87
N GLY A 102 31.99 -2.33 19.01
CA GLY A 102 33.25 -2.98 19.28
C GLY A 102 33.32 -4.40 18.76
N ASN A 103 34.47 -5.06 18.92
CA ASN A 103 34.70 -6.40 18.39
C ASN A 103 34.01 -7.50 19.20
N ASP A 104 33.55 -7.22 20.41
CA ASP A 104 32.89 -8.16 21.30
C ASP A 104 31.36 -8.27 21.07
N VAL A 105 30.89 -7.61 20.06
CA VAL A 105 29.47 -7.68 19.65
C VAL A 105 29.24 -8.96 18.85
N THR A 106 28.15 -9.67 19.19
CA THR A 106 27.76 -10.90 18.48
C THR A 106 26.60 -10.59 17.53
N ASP A 107 26.74 -10.96 16.27
CA ASP A 107 25.65 -10.87 15.29
C ASP A 107 24.76 -12.10 15.45
N VAL A 108 23.54 -11.89 15.95
CA VAL A 108 22.58 -12.97 16.17
C VAL A 108 21.59 -13.15 15.02
N THR A 109 21.79 -12.44 13.90
CA THR A 109 20.92 -12.56 12.72
C THR A 109 20.74 -14.01 12.27
N PRO A 110 21.82 -14.83 12.14
CA PRO A 110 21.63 -16.22 11.73
C PRO A 110 20.80 -17.02 12.74
N LEU A 111 20.94 -16.74 14.03
CA LEU A 111 20.19 -17.45 15.08
C LEU A 111 18.70 -17.09 15.03
N VAL A 112 18.39 -15.82 14.80
CA VAL A 112 16.99 -15.35 14.65
C VAL A 112 16.37 -15.95 13.40
N LYS A 113 17.09 -15.99 12.30
CA LYS A 113 16.62 -16.64 11.07
C LYS A 113 16.29 -18.11 11.30
N ALA A 114 17.15 -18.81 12.03
CA ALA A 114 16.92 -20.22 12.36
C ALA A 114 15.66 -20.42 13.20
N LYS A 115 15.43 -19.54 14.18
CA LYS A 115 14.22 -19.57 15.01
C LYS A 115 12.95 -19.33 14.21
N LEU A 116 13.04 -18.47 13.19
CA LEU A 116 11.91 -18.17 12.29
C LEU A 116 11.72 -19.22 11.22
N GLY A 117 12.66 -20.16 11.06
CA GLY A 117 12.63 -21.14 9.98
C GLY A 117 12.98 -20.59 8.62
N ILE A 118 13.69 -19.47 8.56
CA ILE A 118 14.11 -18.80 7.33
C ILE A 118 15.56 -19.20 7.02
N LYS A 119 15.84 -19.44 5.75
CA LYS A 119 17.21 -19.73 5.30
C LYS A 119 17.99 -18.48 4.95
#